data_64c82f7b15a56e5bc549ad0de3f80faf
#
_entry.id   64c82f7b15a56e5bc549ad0de3f80faf
#
_cell.length_a   1.000
_cell.length_b   1.000
_cell.length_c   1.000
_cell.angle_alpha   90.00
_cell.angle_beta   90.00
_cell.angle_gamma   90.00
#
_symmetry.space_group_name_H-M   'P 1'
#
loop_
_entity.id
_entity.type
_entity.pdbx_description
1 polymer ?
#
loop_
_entity_poly.entity_id
_entity_poly.type
_entity_poly.pdbx_seq_one_letter_code
_entity_poly.pdbx_strand_id
1 'polypeptide(L)'
;MTDMSAAGPPRGANCAPSGGSEAARAASVGADYPGRWWQRLADGRIQCDLCPRECRLHEGQRGACFVRERKGDAMVLTTYGRSSGFCIDPIEKKPLNHFYPGSSVLSFGTAGCNLACKFCQNWDISKSREMDTLMDQASPSAIAAAANVNGCRSVAFTYNDPVIFAEYAMDVADACHERGIATVAVTAGYIGTQARREFYGKMDAANVDLKGFTDDFYVKLCGARLQPVLDTLVYLVRETSVWTEITTLLIPGKNDSSEEIEAMSAWIVRELGVDVPLHFTAFHPDYKLTDLPRTPAATLTRARAIAQRAGLRYVYTGNVHDRDGGTTFCPACRKPLIVRDWHDIERYRVTGEGGCGHCGAALPGRYAPYEGAWGRRRIPVRIAAPSAV
;
A
#
# COMPACT_ATOMS: atom_id res chain seq x y z
N MET A 1 8.44 63.82 0.98
CA MET A 1 8.76 63.59 -0.43
C MET A 1 9.50 62.24 -0.44
N THR A 2 8.79 61.16 -0.40
CA THR A 2 8.13 60.39 -1.48
C THR A 2 9.12 59.82 -2.46
N ASP A 3 9.31 58.55 -2.37
CA ASP A 3 9.03 57.75 -3.56
C ASP A 3 8.73 56.27 -3.18
N MET A 4 7.53 55.83 -3.55
CA MET A 4 7.05 54.46 -3.49
C MET A 4 7.24 53.90 -4.87
N SER A 5 8.12 52.89 -5.05
CA SER A 5 8.14 52.09 -6.27
C SER A 5 7.48 50.74 -6.03
N ALA A 6 6.43 50.50 -6.76
CA ALA A 6 5.54 49.36 -6.72
C ALA A 6 6.24 48.05 -7.16
N ALA A 7 6.09 47.01 -6.36
CA ALA A 7 6.34 45.67 -6.75
C ALA A 7 5.16 45.12 -7.61
N GLY A 8 5.49 44.64 -8.82
CA GLY A 8 4.51 43.98 -9.70
C GLY A 8 4.08 42.63 -9.18
N PRO A 9 2.90 42.11 -9.61
CA PRO A 9 2.32 40.88 -9.11
C PRO A 9 3.08 39.65 -9.64
N PRO A 10 3.09 38.53 -8.88
CA PRO A 10 3.71 37.29 -9.34
C PRO A 10 2.94 36.70 -10.51
N ARG A 11 3.68 36.25 -11.51
CA ARG A 11 3.14 35.61 -12.71
C ARG A 11 2.47 34.29 -12.35
N GLY A 12 1.26 34.12 -12.85
CA GLY A 12 0.37 33.02 -12.57
C GLY A 12 0.96 31.63 -12.86
N ALA A 13 0.72 30.74 -11.94
CA ALA A 13 0.84 29.30 -12.15
C ALA A 13 -0.27 28.88 -13.15
N ASN A 14 0.13 28.34 -14.30
CA ASN A 14 -0.79 27.67 -15.22
C ASN A 14 -1.33 26.41 -14.57
N CYS A 15 -2.54 26.49 -14.00
CA CYS A 15 -3.37 25.32 -13.69
C CYS A 15 -3.79 24.67 -15.02
N ALA A 16 -3.34 23.44 -15.24
CA ALA A 16 -3.92 22.59 -16.27
C ALA A 16 -5.39 22.26 -15.91
N PRO A 17 -6.32 22.18 -16.88
CA PRO A 17 -7.73 22.01 -16.59
C PRO A 17 -8.02 20.65 -15.95
N SER A 18 -8.61 20.66 -14.77
CA SER A 18 -9.29 19.53 -14.16
C SER A 18 -10.62 19.33 -14.89
N GLY A 19 -10.76 18.26 -15.67
CA GLY A 19 -12.03 17.93 -16.31
C GLY A 19 -11.87 17.08 -17.56
N GLY A 20 -11.38 15.85 -17.44
CA GLY A 20 -11.62 14.84 -18.47
C GLY A 20 -13.05 14.37 -18.39
N SER A 21 -13.83 14.52 -19.45
CA SER A 21 -15.21 14.03 -19.55
C SER A 21 -15.29 12.52 -19.35
N GLU A 22 -16.40 12.01 -18.81
CA GLU A 22 -16.70 10.60 -18.58
C GLU A 22 -16.49 9.71 -19.83
N ALA A 23 -16.70 10.28 -21.02
CA ALA A 23 -16.41 9.63 -22.32
C ALA A 23 -14.90 9.42 -22.55
N ALA A 24 -14.02 10.30 -22.05
CA ALA A 24 -12.56 10.12 -22.16
C ALA A 24 -12.05 9.03 -21.20
N ARG A 25 -12.74 8.78 -20.07
CA ARG A 25 -12.44 7.72 -19.12
C ARG A 25 -12.79 6.32 -19.64
N ALA A 26 -13.77 6.19 -20.51
CA ALA A 26 -14.19 4.92 -21.12
C ALA A 26 -13.28 4.43 -22.27
N ALA A 27 -12.49 5.32 -22.88
CA ALA A 27 -11.86 5.07 -24.18
C ALA A 27 -10.41 4.58 -24.15
N SER A 28 -9.76 4.43 -23.00
CA SER A 28 -8.33 4.08 -22.98
C SER A 28 -7.95 2.96 -22.03
N VAL A 29 -8.44 1.76 -22.27
CA VAL A 29 -7.75 0.55 -21.85
C VAL A 29 -6.61 0.33 -22.84
N GLY A 30 -5.38 0.72 -22.47
CA GLY A 30 -4.24 0.57 -23.37
C GLY A 30 -3.12 1.56 -23.08
N ALA A 31 -2.02 1.45 -23.79
CA ALA A 31 -0.85 2.30 -23.68
C ALA A 31 -1.19 3.80 -23.80
N ASP A 32 -0.47 4.64 -23.03
CA ASP A 32 -0.46 6.11 -23.16
C ASP A 32 -1.56 6.88 -22.41
N TYR A 33 -1.95 6.40 -21.22
CA TYR A 33 -2.79 7.22 -20.34
C TYR A 33 -1.99 8.43 -19.81
N PRO A 34 -2.55 9.66 -19.78
CA PRO A 34 -1.85 10.85 -19.30
C PRO A 34 -1.34 10.68 -17.87
N GLY A 35 -0.02 10.70 -17.71
CA GLY A 35 0.61 10.64 -16.40
C GLY A 35 0.56 11.98 -15.69
N ARG A 36 0.41 11.98 -14.38
CA ARG A 36 0.38 13.16 -13.50
C ARG A 36 1.72 13.31 -12.78
N TRP A 37 1.89 14.39 -12.02
CA TRP A 37 3.05 14.68 -11.16
C TRP A 37 4.38 14.60 -11.90
N TRP A 38 4.55 15.52 -12.85
CA TRP A 38 5.80 15.70 -13.57
C TRP A 38 5.98 17.15 -13.98
N GLN A 39 7.21 17.52 -14.28
CA GLN A 39 7.57 18.85 -14.75
C GLN A 39 8.59 18.78 -15.88
N ARG A 40 8.61 19.82 -16.72
CA ARG A 40 9.64 20.01 -17.74
C ARG A 40 10.84 20.73 -17.12
N LEU A 41 12.03 20.20 -17.35
CA LEU A 41 13.28 20.81 -16.93
C LEU A 41 13.82 21.76 -18.00
N ALA A 42 14.70 22.70 -17.58
CA ALA A 42 15.33 23.68 -18.49
C ALA A 42 16.23 23.03 -19.56
N ASP A 43 16.74 21.84 -19.30
CA ASP A 43 17.55 21.06 -20.24
C ASP A 43 16.71 20.22 -21.23
N GLY A 44 15.42 20.42 -21.25
CA GLY A 44 14.47 19.75 -22.15
C GLY A 44 14.03 18.36 -21.70
N ARG A 45 14.54 17.81 -20.57
CA ARG A 45 14.05 16.57 -19.99
C ARG A 45 12.72 16.76 -19.25
N ILE A 46 12.02 15.67 -19.00
CA ILE A 46 10.88 15.61 -18.08
C ILE A 46 11.33 14.96 -16.78
N GLN A 47 11.02 15.57 -15.64
CA GLN A 47 11.20 14.98 -14.32
C GLN A 47 9.87 14.44 -13.81
N CYS A 48 9.85 13.18 -13.38
CA CYS A 48 8.71 12.55 -12.73
C CYS A 48 8.78 12.82 -11.22
N ASP A 49 7.80 13.52 -10.67
CA ASP A 49 7.72 13.89 -9.25
C ASP A 49 6.76 12.98 -8.44
N LEU A 50 6.29 11.88 -9.05
CA LEU A 50 5.39 10.93 -8.40
C LEU A 50 5.99 10.29 -7.13
N CYS A 51 7.27 10.00 -7.17
CA CYS A 51 7.97 9.40 -6.04
C CYS A 51 9.38 10.01 -5.87
N PRO A 52 10.04 9.83 -4.70
CA PRO A 52 11.34 10.43 -4.41
C PRO A 52 12.52 9.95 -5.26
N ARG A 53 12.27 9.18 -6.33
CA ARG A 53 13.29 8.87 -7.34
C ARG A 53 13.53 10.01 -8.30
N GLU A 54 12.56 10.88 -8.52
CA GLU A 54 12.66 12.05 -9.38
C GLU A 54 13.33 11.75 -10.74
N CYS A 55 12.84 10.70 -11.41
CA CYS A 55 13.41 10.22 -12.65
C CYS A 55 13.40 11.32 -13.72
N ARG A 56 14.58 11.65 -14.29
CA ARG A 56 14.75 12.64 -15.36
C ARG A 56 14.88 11.92 -16.70
N LEU A 57 13.90 12.10 -17.57
CA LEU A 57 13.69 11.29 -18.77
C LEU A 57 13.89 12.09 -20.05
N HIS A 58 14.69 11.54 -20.96
CA HIS A 58 14.71 11.91 -22.37
C HIS A 58 13.52 11.27 -23.11
N GLU A 59 13.28 11.70 -24.36
CA GLU A 59 12.25 11.11 -25.23
C GLU A 59 12.38 9.59 -25.30
N GLY A 60 11.24 8.88 -25.17
CA GLY A 60 11.16 7.42 -25.20
C GLY A 60 11.73 6.70 -23.97
N GLN A 61 12.29 7.42 -22.98
CA GLN A 61 12.82 6.79 -21.77
C GLN A 61 11.71 6.49 -20.76
N ARG A 62 11.91 5.37 -20.04
CA ARG A 62 11.07 4.93 -18.93
C ARG A 62 11.71 5.25 -17.58
N GLY A 63 10.88 5.60 -16.62
CA GLY A 63 11.28 5.72 -15.23
C GLY A 63 11.77 4.40 -14.63
N ALA A 64 12.43 4.47 -13.46
CA ALA A 64 12.92 3.29 -12.75
C ALA A 64 11.82 2.26 -12.44
N CYS A 65 10.56 2.70 -12.34
CA CYS A 65 9.39 1.83 -12.14
C CYS A 65 8.95 1.07 -13.40
N PHE A 66 9.51 1.39 -14.57
CA PHE A 66 9.20 0.81 -15.88
C PHE A 66 7.87 1.30 -16.51
N VAL A 67 6.85 1.62 -15.75
CA VAL A 67 5.49 1.87 -16.24
C VAL A 67 5.21 3.33 -16.60
N ARG A 68 6.09 4.24 -16.19
CA ARG A 68 6.04 5.66 -16.57
C ARG A 68 7.06 5.94 -17.65
N GLU A 69 6.61 6.54 -18.74
CA GLU A 69 7.41 6.79 -19.94
C GLU A 69 7.21 8.23 -20.41
N ARG A 70 8.28 8.85 -20.90
CA ARG A 70 8.15 10.09 -21.65
C ARG A 70 7.82 9.79 -23.10
N LYS A 71 6.72 10.36 -23.60
CA LYS A 71 6.34 10.35 -25.02
C LYS A 71 6.05 11.77 -25.47
N GLY A 72 6.87 12.26 -26.39
CA GLY A 72 6.85 13.66 -26.79
C GLY A 72 7.11 14.57 -25.60
N ASP A 73 6.19 15.50 -25.40
CA ASP A 73 6.27 16.49 -24.34
C ASP A 73 5.45 16.15 -23.10
N ALA A 74 5.11 14.88 -22.91
CA ALA A 74 4.27 14.42 -21.81
C ALA A 74 4.83 13.16 -21.12
N MET A 75 4.42 12.99 -19.86
CA MET A 75 4.55 11.73 -19.15
C MET A 75 3.31 10.88 -19.41
N VAL A 76 3.49 9.58 -19.65
CA VAL A 76 2.40 8.63 -19.80
C VAL A 76 2.53 7.47 -18.82
N LEU A 77 1.38 6.94 -18.38
CA LEU A 77 1.27 5.67 -17.67
C LEU A 77 0.93 4.59 -18.70
N THR A 78 1.86 3.65 -18.91
CA THR A 78 1.73 2.63 -19.97
C THR A 78 0.94 1.39 -19.53
N THR A 79 0.52 1.32 -18.25
CA THR A 79 -0.17 0.16 -17.66
C THR A 79 -1.60 0.48 -17.20
N TYR A 80 -2.16 1.62 -17.61
CA TYR A 80 -3.54 1.94 -17.28
C TYR A 80 -4.51 0.90 -17.84
N GLY A 81 -5.42 0.43 -16.99
CA GLY A 81 -6.36 -0.63 -17.37
C GLY A 81 -5.77 -2.04 -17.52
N ARG A 82 -4.50 -2.24 -17.18
CA ARG A 82 -3.79 -3.52 -17.32
C ARG A 82 -3.32 -4.06 -16.00
N SER A 83 -3.46 -5.37 -15.79
CA SER A 83 -3.09 -6.08 -14.58
C SER A 83 -2.31 -7.36 -14.86
N SER A 84 -1.51 -7.78 -13.90
CA SER A 84 -0.86 -9.10 -13.87
C SER A 84 -1.79 -10.21 -13.36
N GLY A 85 -3.07 -9.92 -13.16
CA GLY A 85 -4.10 -10.84 -12.70
C GLY A 85 -4.87 -10.31 -11.49
N PHE A 86 -6.08 -10.86 -11.31
CA PHE A 86 -6.98 -10.52 -10.21
C PHE A 86 -7.21 -11.74 -9.32
N CYS A 87 -7.18 -11.53 -8.00
CA CYS A 87 -7.47 -12.59 -7.03
C CYS A 87 -8.34 -12.06 -5.90
N ILE A 88 -9.24 -12.90 -5.38
CA ILE A 88 -9.91 -12.64 -4.11
C ILE A 88 -9.10 -13.32 -3.02
N ASP A 89 -8.69 -12.55 -2.03
CA ASP A 89 -7.90 -12.95 -0.87
C ASP A 89 -8.65 -12.59 0.44
N PRO A 90 -8.31 -13.17 1.60
CA PRO A 90 -8.71 -12.60 2.89
C PRO A 90 -7.99 -11.27 3.15
N ILE A 91 -8.66 -10.36 3.86
CA ILE A 91 -8.10 -9.04 4.22
C ILE A 91 -6.85 -9.18 5.10
N GLU A 92 -6.77 -10.20 5.95
CA GLU A 92 -5.62 -10.52 6.80
C GLU A 92 -4.34 -10.76 5.99
N LYS A 93 -4.46 -11.19 4.73
CA LYS A 93 -3.32 -11.37 3.82
C LYS A 93 -2.76 -10.04 3.29
N LYS A 94 -3.47 -8.95 3.52
CA LYS A 94 -3.01 -7.57 3.21
C LYS A 94 -2.35 -6.89 4.41
N PRO A 95 -1.84 -7.63 5.35
CA PRO A 95 -1.71 -7.51 6.79
C PRO A 95 -2.57 -6.37 7.39
N LEU A 96 -3.90 -6.53 7.30
CA LEU A 96 -4.88 -5.63 7.88
C LEU A 96 -5.75 -6.39 8.89
N ASN A 97 -5.37 -6.33 10.15
CA ASN A 97 -6.02 -7.06 11.24
C ASN A 97 -7.16 -6.29 11.91
N HIS A 98 -7.23 -4.98 11.68
CA HIS A 98 -8.22 -4.07 12.26
C HIS A 98 -9.09 -3.36 11.20
N PHE A 99 -9.05 -3.82 9.96
CA PHE A 99 -9.86 -3.28 8.88
C PHE A 99 -10.80 -4.37 8.33
N TYR A 100 -12.05 -4.35 8.77
CA TYR A 100 -13.08 -5.34 8.43
C TYR A 100 -12.58 -6.80 8.53
N PRO A 101 -12.10 -7.23 9.71
CA PRO A 101 -11.47 -8.54 9.88
C PRO A 101 -12.38 -9.68 9.40
N GLY A 102 -11.79 -10.64 8.68
CA GLY A 102 -12.50 -11.79 8.09
C GLY A 102 -13.13 -11.51 6.73
N SER A 103 -13.11 -10.29 6.23
CA SER A 103 -13.70 -9.96 4.93
C SER A 103 -12.83 -10.42 3.74
N SER A 104 -13.48 -10.56 2.58
CA SER A 104 -12.81 -10.77 1.30
C SER A 104 -12.37 -9.45 0.66
N VAL A 105 -11.25 -9.49 -0.08
CA VAL A 105 -10.72 -8.36 -0.83
C VAL A 105 -10.32 -8.77 -2.24
N LEU A 106 -10.81 -8.06 -3.26
CA LEU A 106 -10.34 -8.23 -4.63
C LEU A 106 -8.99 -7.51 -4.79
N SER A 107 -7.97 -8.24 -5.20
CA SER A 107 -6.58 -7.80 -5.18
C SER A 107 -5.97 -7.81 -6.57
N PHE A 108 -5.25 -6.75 -6.94
CA PHE A 108 -4.49 -6.72 -8.17
C PHE A 108 -3.27 -5.78 -8.09
N GLY A 109 -2.38 -5.95 -9.06
CA GLY A 109 -1.23 -5.08 -9.31
C GLY A 109 -0.93 -5.01 -10.80
N THR A 110 0.10 -4.27 -11.16
CA THR A 110 0.62 -4.16 -12.52
C THR A 110 2.07 -4.65 -12.61
N ALA A 111 2.76 -4.44 -13.72
CA ALA A 111 4.20 -4.71 -13.82
C ALA A 111 5.02 -3.57 -13.21
N GLY A 112 6.24 -3.87 -12.78
CA GLY A 112 7.21 -2.89 -12.29
C GLY A 112 7.04 -2.48 -10.82
N CYS A 113 7.94 -1.64 -10.32
CA CYS A 113 7.93 -1.10 -8.95
C CYS A 113 8.90 0.07 -8.84
N ASN A 114 8.60 1.06 -8.00
CA ASN A 114 9.53 2.17 -7.70
C ASN A 114 10.64 1.80 -6.71
N LEU A 115 10.61 0.62 -6.08
CA LEU A 115 11.67 0.08 -5.25
C LEU A 115 12.45 -1.03 -5.97
N ALA A 116 13.68 -1.28 -5.49
CA ALA A 116 14.59 -2.30 -6.03
C ALA A 116 14.93 -3.39 -5.00
N CYS A 117 13.97 -3.76 -4.13
CA CYS A 117 14.17 -4.69 -3.03
C CYS A 117 14.81 -6.00 -3.50
N LYS A 118 15.97 -6.35 -2.90
CA LYS A 118 16.71 -7.58 -3.23
C LYS A 118 16.01 -8.86 -2.70
N PHE A 119 15.12 -8.68 -1.73
CA PHE A 119 14.33 -9.72 -1.06
C PHE A 119 12.85 -9.74 -1.50
N CYS A 120 12.54 -9.24 -2.69
CA CYS A 120 11.17 -9.11 -3.16
C CYS A 120 10.52 -10.48 -3.39
N GLN A 121 9.40 -10.75 -2.70
CA GLN A 121 8.64 -12.00 -2.82
C GLN A 121 7.66 -12.01 -4.02
N ASN A 122 7.46 -10.86 -4.65
CA ASN A 122 6.66 -10.70 -5.88
C ASN A 122 7.55 -10.18 -7.02
N TRP A 123 8.77 -10.70 -7.13
CA TRP A 123 9.75 -10.20 -8.08
C TRP A 123 9.37 -10.46 -9.54
N ASP A 124 8.66 -11.53 -9.81
CA ASP A 124 8.08 -11.87 -11.10
C ASP A 124 7.22 -10.74 -11.69
N ILE A 125 6.42 -10.09 -10.84
CA ILE A 125 5.60 -8.93 -11.21
C ILE A 125 6.38 -7.63 -11.06
N SER A 126 6.95 -7.40 -9.87
CA SER A 126 7.55 -6.11 -9.50
C SER A 126 8.85 -5.80 -10.22
N LYS A 127 9.54 -6.80 -10.77
CA LYS A 127 10.78 -6.65 -11.55
C LYS A 127 10.57 -6.92 -13.04
N SER A 128 9.36 -7.27 -13.44
CA SER A 128 9.03 -7.41 -14.85
C SER A 128 9.32 -6.13 -15.62
N ARG A 129 9.97 -6.29 -16.76
CA ARG A 129 10.22 -5.26 -17.77
C ARG A 129 9.49 -5.57 -19.08
N GLU A 130 8.62 -6.57 -19.05
CA GLU A 130 7.88 -7.06 -20.19
C GLU A 130 6.40 -6.73 -20.02
N MET A 131 5.81 -6.14 -21.06
CA MET A 131 4.40 -5.80 -21.07
C MET A 131 3.51 -7.05 -21.20
N ASP A 132 4.07 -8.17 -21.65
CA ASP A 132 3.36 -9.45 -21.81
C ASP A 132 2.94 -10.08 -20.46
N THR A 133 3.56 -9.68 -19.36
CA THR A 133 3.10 -10.06 -18.01
C THR A 133 1.77 -9.41 -17.62
N LEU A 134 1.30 -8.42 -18.39
CA LEU A 134 0.03 -7.73 -18.19
C LEU A 134 -1.04 -8.33 -19.10
N MET A 135 -1.45 -9.54 -18.78
CA MET A 135 -2.36 -10.34 -19.61
C MET A 135 -3.82 -9.94 -19.46
N ASP A 136 -4.20 -9.43 -18.27
CA ASP A 136 -5.58 -9.06 -17.97
C ASP A 136 -5.82 -7.56 -18.20
N GLN A 137 -6.99 -7.25 -18.75
CA GLN A 137 -7.42 -5.87 -18.97
C GLN A 137 -8.76 -5.64 -18.25
N ALA A 138 -8.86 -4.55 -17.50
CA ALA A 138 -10.11 -4.17 -16.85
C ALA A 138 -10.20 -2.65 -16.70
N SER A 139 -11.37 -2.10 -17.03
CA SER A 139 -11.67 -0.71 -16.70
C SER A 139 -11.90 -0.56 -15.18
N PRO A 140 -11.78 0.65 -14.62
CA PRO A 140 -12.12 0.92 -13.22
C PRO A 140 -13.50 0.40 -12.85
N SER A 141 -14.51 0.66 -13.66
CA SER A 141 -15.89 0.21 -13.42
C SER A 141 -16.05 -1.31 -13.47
N ALA A 142 -15.29 -2.00 -14.33
CA ALA A 142 -15.31 -3.47 -14.42
C ALA A 142 -14.70 -4.11 -13.15
N ILE A 143 -13.64 -3.55 -12.59
CA ILE A 143 -13.06 -4.02 -11.32
C ILE A 143 -14.06 -3.83 -10.17
N ALA A 144 -14.65 -2.65 -10.06
CA ALA A 144 -15.64 -2.38 -9.02
C ALA A 144 -16.88 -3.29 -9.14
N ALA A 145 -17.35 -3.55 -10.37
CA ALA A 145 -18.43 -4.49 -10.63
C ALA A 145 -18.05 -5.93 -10.23
N ALA A 146 -16.83 -6.37 -10.58
CA ALA A 146 -16.34 -7.70 -10.22
C ALA A 146 -16.22 -7.86 -8.70
N ALA A 147 -15.72 -6.85 -7.99
CA ALA A 147 -15.68 -6.86 -6.53
C ALA A 147 -17.07 -6.96 -5.91
N ASN A 148 -18.03 -6.19 -6.42
CA ASN A 148 -19.42 -6.20 -5.96
C ASN A 148 -20.09 -7.57 -6.16
N VAL A 149 -20.02 -8.13 -7.37
CA VAL A 149 -20.62 -9.44 -7.71
C VAL A 149 -20.05 -10.57 -6.86
N ASN A 150 -18.77 -10.49 -6.51
CA ASN A 150 -18.11 -11.49 -5.66
C ASN A 150 -18.23 -11.20 -4.15
N GLY A 151 -19.00 -10.22 -3.75
CA GLY A 151 -19.21 -9.88 -2.34
C GLY A 151 -17.95 -9.40 -1.62
N CYS A 152 -16.99 -8.83 -2.36
CA CYS A 152 -15.77 -8.30 -1.76
C CYS A 152 -16.08 -7.00 -1.01
N ARG A 153 -15.65 -6.93 0.25
CA ARG A 153 -15.80 -5.72 1.08
C ARG A 153 -14.90 -4.58 0.60
N SER A 154 -13.79 -4.94 -0.03
CA SER A 154 -12.78 -3.97 -0.48
C SER A 154 -12.06 -4.42 -1.75
N VAL A 155 -11.37 -3.45 -2.38
CA VAL A 155 -10.39 -3.68 -3.45
C VAL A 155 -9.01 -3.27 -2.96
N ALA A 156 -8.00 -4.12 -3.14
CA ALA A 156 -6.62 -3.84 -2.74
C ALA A 156 -5.70 -3.67 -3.95
N PHE A 157 -5.00 -2.56 -3.97
CA PHE A 157 -3.87 -2.28 -4.85
C PHE A 157 -2.60 -2.83 -4.20
N THR A 158 -2.01 -3.91 -4.78
CA THR A 158 -1.01 -4.73 -4.09
C THR A 158 -0.07 -5.46 -5.04
N TYR A 159 0.76 -6.38 -4.53
CA TYR A 159 1.79 -7.19 -5.19
C TYR A 159 3.02 -6.41 -5.62
N ASN A 160 2.89 -5.29 -6.29
CA ASN A 160 3.89 -4.26 -6.47
C ASN A 160 3.43 -2.95 -5.78
N ASP A 161 4.23 -1.89 -5.81
CA ASP A 161 3.82 -0.65 -5.18
C ASP A 161 2.76 0.08 -6.01
N PRO A 162 1.52 0.31 -5.49
CA PRO A 162 0.45 0.96 -6.23
C PRO A 162 0.73 2.43 -6.59
N VAL A 163 1.70 3.06 -5.96
CA VAL A 163 2.14 4.43 -6.29
C VAL A 163 2.50 4.56 -7.78
N ILE A 164 3.11 3.54 -8.38
CA ILE A 164 3.55 3.65 -9.77
C ILE A 164 2.41 3.73 -10.79
N PHE A 165 1.23 3.23 -10.42
CA PHE A 165 0.00 3.29 -11.23
C PHE A 165 -1.12 4.07 -10.54
N ALA A 166 -0.73 5.14 -9.84
CA ALA A 166 -1.62 5.91 -8.97
C ALA A 166 -2.89 6.42 -9.68
N GLU A 167 -2.79 6.87 -10.93
CA GLU A 167 -3.94 7.34 -11.70
C GLU A 167 -4.99 6.23 -11.87
N TYR A 168 -4.55 5.03 -12.24
CA TYR A 168 -5.45 3.89 -12.40
C TYR A 168 -6.05 3.44 -11.06
N ALA A 169 -5.23 3.39 -10.01
CA ALA A 169 -5.71 3.04 -8.68
C ALA A 169 -6.74 4.04 -8.15
N MET A 170 -6.54 5.33 -8.38
CA MET A 170 -7.49 6.38 -7.97
C MET A 170 -8.81 6.31 -8.73
N ASP A 171 -8.78 6.08 -10.03
CA ASP A 171 -10.00 5.93 -10.85
C ASP A 171 -10.76 4.64 -10.44
N VAL A 172 -10.05 3.55 -10.11
CA VAL A 172 -10.67 2.33 -9.55
C VAL A 172 -11.27 2.62 -8.18
N ALA A 173 -10.61 3.42 -7.34
CA ALA A 173 -11.12 3.79 -6.03
C ALA A 173 -12.44 4.57 -6.15
N ASP A 174 -12.51 5.54 -7.05
CA ASP A 174 -13.75 6.29 -7.30
C ASP A 174 -14.90 5.35 -7.73
N ALA A 175 -14.64 4.44 -8.66
CA ALA A 175 -15.64 3.46 -9.11
C ALA A 175 -16.08 2.47 -8.01
N CYS A 176 -15.18 2.15 -7.06
CA CYS A 176 -15.47 1.33 -5.88
C CYS A 176 -16.33 2.09 -4.89
N HIS A 177 -15.99 3.35 -4.58
CA HIS A 177 -16.74 4.18 -3.63
C HIS A 177 -18.17 4.43 -4.10
N GLU A 178 -18.43 4.60 -5.40
CA GLU A 178 -19.77 4.68 -5.97
C GLU A 178 -20.64 3.43 -5.66
N ARG A 179 -20.02 2.31 -5.31
CA ARG A 179 -20.66 1.05 -4.95
C ARG A 179 -20.57 0.68 -3.47
N GLY A 180 -20.06 1.59 -2.64
CA GLY A 180 -19.85 1.33 -1.22
C GLY A 180 -18.75 0.31 -0.92
N ILE A 181 -17.84 0.08 -1.85
CA ILE A 181 -16.70 -0.83 -1.73
C ILE A 181 -15.49 -0.02 -1.26
N ALA A 182 -14.86 -0.44 -0.17
CA ALA A 182 -13.69 0.22 0.38
C ALA A 182 -12.43 -0.06 -0.46
N THR A 183 -11.41 0.80 -0.31
CA THR A 183 -10.16 0.71 -1.06
C THR A 183 -8.95 0.64 -0.16
N VAL A 184 -7.97 -0.19 -0.53
CA VAL A 184 -6.82 -0.52 0.30
C VAL A 184 -5.53 -0.38 -0.51
N ALA A 185 -4.57 0.39 0.00
CA ALA A 185 -3.20 0.42 -0.52
C ALA A 185 -2.29 -0.51 0.29
N VAL A 186 -1.69 -1.50 -0.35
CA VAL A 186 -0.57 -2.27 0.22
C VAL A 186 0.70 -1.77 -0.46
N THR A 187 1.49 -0.98 0.26
CA THR A 187 2.47 -0.07 -0.35
C THR A 187 3.75 0.02 0.48
N ALA A 188 4.84 0.42 -0.16
CA ALA A 188 6.07 0.82 0.54
C ALA A 188 6.02 2.27 1.07
N GLY A 189 4.96 3.02 0.80
CA GLY A 189 4.84 4.41 1.22
C GLY A 189 5.84 5.37 0.56
N TYR A 190 6.51 4.94 -0.52
CA TYR A 190 7.56 5.72 -1.19
C TYR A 190 6.97 6.60 -2.29
N ILE A 191 6.37 7.72 -1.89
CA ILE A 191 5.56 8.62 -2.72
C ILE A 191 5.92 10.08 -2.47
N GLY A 192 5.88 10.92 -3.51
CA GLY A 192 6.12 12.36 -3.44
C GLY A 192 4.99 13.10 -2.70
N THR A 193 5.30 14.23 -2.09
CA THR A 193 4.37 14.96 -1.18
C THR A 193 3.04 15.33 -1.84
N GLN A 194 3.06 15.83 -3.07
CA GLN A 194 1.83 16.21 -3.77
C GLN A 194 1.01 14.97 -4.14
N ALA A 195 1.64 13.98 -4.77
CA ALA A 195 1.00 12.73 -5.16
C ALA A 195 0.42 11.99 -3.95
N ARG A 196 1.11 12.03 -2.79
CA ARG A 196 0.68 11.41 -1.54
C ARG A 196 -0.69 11.90 -1.09
N ARG A 197 -0.94 13.21 -1.14
CA ARG A 197 -2.23 13.79 -0.73
C ARG A 197 -3.37 13.33 -1.62
N GLU A 198 -3.15 13.33 -2.90
CA GLU A 198 -4.18 12.95 -3.88
C GLU A 198 -4.45 11.44 -3.87
N PHE A 199 -3.39 10.62 -3.84
CA PHE A 199 -3.50 9.17 -3.83
C PHE A 199 -4.20 8.66 -2.56
N TYR A 200 -3.69 9.03 -1.38
CA TYR A 200 -4.30 8.55 -0.13
C TYR A 200 -5.64 9.19 0.20
N GLY A 201 -5.97 10.34 -0.41
CA GLY A 201 -7.33 10.90 -0.36
C GLY A 201 -8.41 10.03 -0.99
N LYS A 202 -8.00 8.97 -1.73
CA LYS A 202 -8.88 7.97 -2.34
C LYS A 202 -8.82 6.60 -1.65
N MET A 203 -8.06 6.46 -0.55
CA MET A 203 -7.88 5.19 0.15
C MET A 203 -8.63 5.20 1.48
N ASP A 204 -9.27 4.08 1.83
CA ASP A 204 -9.91 3.87 3.13
C ASP A 204 -8.94 3.25 4.14
N ALA A 205 -8.00 2.41 3.65
CA ALA A 205 -6.96 1.84 4.47
C ALA A 205 -5.63 1.71 3.72
N ALA A 206 -4.54 1.65 4.48
CA ALA A 206 -3.21 1.36 3.98
C ALA A 206 -2.49 0.37 4.90
N ASN A 207 -1.84 -0.63 4.30
CA ASN A 207 -0.75 -1.34 4.95
C ASN A 207 0.56 -0.82 4.37
N VAL A 208 1.38 -0.21 5.22
CA VAL A 208 2.66 0.39 4.80
C VAL A 208 3.82 -0.48 5.23
N ASP A 209 4.62 -0.91 4.26
CA ASP A 209 5.86 -1.64 4.51
C ASP A 209 6.96 -0.70 5.03
N LEU A 210 7.16 -0.64 6.34
CA LEU A 210 8.37 -0.08 6.97
C LEU A 210 9.43 -1.18 6.97
N LYS A 211 10.21 -1.25 5.88
CA LYS A 211 11.05 -2.42 5.56
C LYS A 211 12.28 -2.58 6.45
N GLY A 212 12.71 -1.53 7.13
CA GLY A 212 13.80 -1.46 8.10
C GLY A 212 13.84 -0.07 8.71
N PHE A 213 14.72 0.16 9.68
CA PHE A 213 14.77 1.44 10.38
C PHE A 213 16.13 2.15 10.28
N THR A 214 16.88 1.83 9.23
CA THR A 214 18.14 2.50 8.88
C THR A 214 18.16 2.91 7.41
N ASP A 215 18.77 4.06 7.10
CA ASP A 215 18.93 4.50 5.71
C ASP A 215 19.87 3.57 4.94
N ASP A 216 20.83 2.95 5.63
CA ASP A 216 21.74 1.95 5.07
C ASP A 216 20.99 0.72 4.52
N PHE A 217 20.04 0.20 5.28
CA PHE A 217 19.15 -0.88 4.83
C PHE A 217 18.36 -0.47 3.59
N TYR A 218 17.73 0.70 3.63
CA TYR A 218 16.95 1.20 2.50
C TYR A 218 17.77 1.40 1.24
N VAL A 219 18.95 2.01 1.36
CA VAL A 219 19.85 2.24 0.21
C VAL A 219 20.36 0.93 -0.38
N LYS A 220 20.89 0.04 0.47
CA LYS A 220 21.57 -1.18 0.01
C LYS A 220 20.64 -2.30 -0.42
N LEU A 221 19.48 -2.43 0.24
CA LEU A 221 18.58 -3.56 0.03
C LEU A 221 17.28 -3.18 -0.70
N CYS A 222 16.78 -1.95 -0.53
CA CYS A 222 15.55 -1.49 -1.17
C CYS A 222 15.78 -0.55 -2.36
N GLY A 223 16.99 0.02 -2.47
CA GLY A 223 17.32 1.03 -3.47
C GLY A 223 16.47 2.30 -3.31
N ALA A 224 16.21 2.71 -2.08
CA ALA A 224 15.35 3.83 -1.69
C ALA A 224 15.95 4.59 -0.49
N ARG A 225 15.21 5.50 0.12
CA ARG A 225 15.55 6.21 1.35
C ARG A 225 14.46 5.97 2.40
N LEU A 226 14.84 5.97 3.68
CA LEU A 226 13.93 5.74 4.79
C LEU A 226 12.96 6.93 5.00
N GLN A 227 13.49 8.16 5.00
CA GLN A 227 12.73 9.35 5.41
C GLN A 227 11.40 9.54 4.67
N PRO A 228 11.29 9.39 3.33
CA PRO A 228 10.01 9.53 2.63
C PRO A 228 8.93 8.55 3.09
N VAL A 229 9.32 7.36 3.57
CA VAL A 229 8.38 6.37 4.12
C VAL A 229 7.88 6.82 5.49
N LEU A 230 8.78 7.33 6.34
CA LEU A 230 8.43 7.90 7.65
C LEU A 230 7.49 9.10 7.49
N ASP A 231 7.78 10.00 6.55
CA ASP A 231 6.91 11.15 6.24
C ASP A 231 5.51 10.72 5.77
N THR A 232 5.44 9.60 5.03
CA THR A 232 4.15 9.05 4.58
C THR A 232 3.36 8.47 5.75
N LEU A 233 4.01 7.74 6.65
CA LEU A 233 3.37 7.19 7.85
C LEU A 233 2.83 8.29 8.77
N VAL A 234 3.63 9.35 9.00
CA VAL A 234 3.20 10.51 9.80
C VAL A 234 1.99 11.19 9.16
N TYR A 235 2.05 11.44 7.85
CA TYR A 235 0.94 12.03 7.10
C TYR A 235 -0.34 11.20 7.22
N LEU A 236 -0.25 9.88 6.98
CA LEU A 236 -1.41 8.98 7.03
C LEU A 236 -2.10 9.00 8.40
N VAL A 237 -1.31 8.90 9.47
CA VAL A 237 -1.86 8.76 10.83
C VAL A 237 -2.30 10.11 11.40
N ARG A 238 -1.61 11.22 11.09
CA ARG A 238 -1.88 12.51 11.71
C ARG A 238 -2.79 13.44 10.89
N GLU A 239 -2.79 13.28 9.56
CA GLU A 239 -3.45 14.23 8.66
C GLU A 239 -4.61 13.62 7.87
N THR A 240 -4.88 12.31 8.01
CA THR A 240 -5.93 11.62 7.24
C THR A 240 -6.82 10.75 8.11
N SER A 241 -7.95 10.31 7.55
CA SER A 241 -8.81 9.28 8.13
C SER A 241 -8.49 7.86 7.64
N VAL A 242 -7.44 7.69 6.85
CA VAL A 242 -7.02 6.39 6.30
C VAL A 242 -6.60 5.46 7.43
N TRP A 243 -7.26 4.32 7.58
CA TRP A 243 -6.83 3.34 8.56
C TRP A 243 -5.46 2.78 8.17
N THR A 244 -4.47 2.87 9.06
CA THR A 244 -3.09 2.54 8.74
C THR A 244 -2.57 1.42 9.65
N GLU A 245 -2.02 0.36 9.05
CA GLU A 245 -1.26 -0.68 9.72
C GLU A 245 0.15 -0.76 9.09
N ILE A 246 1.14 -1.19 9.86
CA ILE A 246 2.54 -1.22 9.43
C ILE A 246 3.02 -2.66 9.34
N THR A 247 3.77 -2.99 8.29
CA THR A 247 4.42 -4.31 8.16
C THR A 247 5.94 -4.15 8.06
N THR A 248 6.67 -4.98 8.81
CA THR A 248 8.12 -5.12 8.72
C THR A 248 8.50 -6.58 8.49
N LEU A 249 9.05 -6.88 7.32
CA LEU A 249 9.64 -8.18 7.02
C LEU A 249 11.01 -8.25 7.70
N LEU A 250 11.15 -9.09 8.72
CA LEU A 250 12.42 -9.26 9.42
C LEU A 250 13.33 -10.22 8.66
N ILE A 251 14.55 -9.76 8.37
CA ILE A 251 15.56 -10.49 7.59
C ILE A 251 16.77 -10.75 8.51
N PRO A 252 17.17 -12.02 8.73
CA PRO A 252 18.26 -12.36 9.64
C PRO A 252 19.55 -11.62 9.33
N GLY A 253 20.10 -10.92 10.35
CA GLY A 253 21.33 -10.15 10.27
C GLY A 253 21.26 -8.88 9.42
N LYS A 254 20.05 -8.40 9.06
CA LYS A 254 19.87 -7.17 8.27
C LYS A 254 19.08 -6.09 9.00
N ASN A 255 17.92 -6.41 9.53
CA ASN A 255 17.01 -5.49 10.23
C ASN A 255 16.33 -6.15 11.44
N ASP A 256 16.90 -7.24 11.96
CA ASP A 256 16.32 -8.03 13.05
C ASP A 256 17.06 -7.87 14.38
N SER A 257 17.97 -6.89 14.52
CA SER A 257 18.63 -6.61 15.80
C SER A 257 17.65 -6.03 16.82
N SER A 258 17.90 -6.27 18.10
CA SER A 258 17.05 -5.72 19.16
C SER A 258 17.04 -4.21 19.19
N GLU A 259 18.20 -3.60 18.95
CA GLU A 259 18.41 -2.15 18.95
C GLU A 259 17.61 -1.47 17.81
N GLU A 260 17.61 -2.06 16.60
CA GLU A 260 16.84 -1.50 15.49
C GLU A 260 15.33 -1.63 15.73
N ILE A 261 14.87 -2.77 16.26
CA ILE A 261 13.46 -3.00 16.60
C ILE A 261 13.01 -2.06 17.73
N GLU A 262 13.85 -1.83 18.75
CA GLU A 262 13.58 -0.87 19.83
C GLU A 262 13.45 0.55 19.30
N ALA A 263 14.41 0.99 18.47
CA ALA A 263 14.41 2.32 17.86
C ALA A 263 13.18 2.55 16.98
N MET A 264 12.83 1.58 16.13
CA MET A 264 11.64 1.61 15.28
C MET A 264 10.36 1.67 16.12
N SER A 265 10.24 0.81 17.14
CA SER A 265 9.05 0.75 17.99
C SER A 265 8.87 2.04 18.80
N ALA A 266 9.94 2.59 19.35
CA ALA A 266 9.93 3.87 20.06
C ALA A 266 9.52 5.02 19.15
N TRP A 267 9.98 5.04 17.89
CA TRP A 267 9.58 6.02 16.90
C TRP A 267 8.08 5.90 16.56
N ILE A 268 7.57 4.68 16.34
CA ILE A 268 6.14 4.47 16.06
C ILE A 268 5.29 4.98 17.21
N VAL A 269 5.62 4.64 18.46
CA VAL A 269 4.90 5.11 19.66
C VAL A 269 4.90 6.63 19.74
N ARG A 270 6.04 7.27 19.54
CA ARG A 270 6.20 8.73 19.65
C ARG A 270 5.50 9.47 18.52
N GLU A 271 5.66 9.01 17.27
CA GLU A 271 5.18 9.75 16.11
C GLU A 271 3.78 9.34 15.66
N LEU A 272 3.40 8.08 15.85
CA LEU A 272 2.14 7.55 15.32
C LEU A 272 1.16 7.14 16.43
N GLY A 273 1.64 6.93 17.65
CA GLY A 273 0.83 6.52 18.80
C GLY A 273 0.87 5.02 19.03
N VAL A 274 0.29 4.62 20.17
CA VAL A 274 0.35 3.23 20.69
C VAL A 274 -0.64 2.28 20.02
N ASP A 275 -1.59 2.82 19.27
CA ASP A 275 -2.73 2.07 18.72
C ASP A 275 -2.56 1.68 17.25
N VAL A 276 -1.48 2.11 16.58
CA VAL A 276 -1.17 1.70 15.21
C VAL A 276 -0.68 0.24 15.21
N PRO A 277 -1.36 -0.68 14.51
CA PRO A 277 -0.95 -2.06 14.47
C PRO A 277 0.37 -2.25 13.71
N LEU A 278 1.29 -3.05 14.30
CA LEU A 278 2.57 -3.41 13.72
C LEU A 278 2.63 -4.92 13.49
N HIS A 279 2.97 -5.32 12.26
CA HIS A 279 3.12 -6.71 11.84
C HIS A 279 4.59 -7.02 11.57
N PHE A 280 5.17 -7.94 12.34
CA PHE A 280 6.46 -8.54 12.03
C PHE A 280 6.24 -9.82 11.24
N THR A 281 6.81 -9.91 10.03
CA THR A 281 6.65 -11.08 9.15
C THR A 281 7.99 -11.77 8.90
N ALA A 282 7.96 -13.10 8.80
CA ALA A 282 9.16 -13.89 8.55
C ALA A 282 9.57 -13.81 7.07
N PHE A 283 10.84 -13.51 6.83
CA PHE A 283 11.49 -13.62 5.53
C PHE A 283 11.73 -15.10 5.17
N HIS A 284 11.68 -15.41 3.90
CA HIS A 284 12.26 -16.61 3.29
C HIS A 284 13.16 -16.21 2.12
N PRO A 285 14.21 -17.00 1.83
CA PRO A 285 15.09 -16.74 0.70
C PRO A 285 14.34 -16.64 -0.61
N ASP A 286 14.54 -15.52 -1.34
CA ASP A 286 13.92 -15.29 -2.63
C ASP A 286 14.67 -14.22 -3.44
N TYR A 287 14.45 -14.20 -4.76
CA TYR A 287 15.00 -13.28 -5.75
C TYR A 287 16.52 -13.16 -5.68
N LYS A 288 17.07 -12.04 -5.17
CA LYS A 288 18.50 -11.75 -5.07
C LYS A 288 19.06 -11.93 -3.66
N LEU A 289 18.27 -12.40 -2.72
CA LEU A 289 18.68 -12.65 -1.35
C LEU A 289 18.37 -14.10 -0.99
N THR A 290 19.14 -15.01 -1.56
CA THR A 290 18.97 -16.45 -1.44
C THR A 290 19.99 -17.12 -0.51
N ASP A 291 20.96 -16.37 -0.03
CA ASP A 291 22.09 -16.78 0.80
C ASP A 291 21.82 -16.69 2.32
N LEU A 292 20.66 -16.15 2.71
CA LEU A 292 20.26 -16.04 4.10
C LEU A 292 19.22 -17.10 4.47
N PRO A 293 19.23 -17.59 5.72
CA PRO A 293 18.21 -18.52 6.19
C PRO A 293 16.84 -17.83 6.33
N ARG A 294 15.77 -18.64 6.36
CA ARG A 294 14.44 -18.17 6.76
C ARG A 294 14.49 -17.61 8.17
N THR A 295 13.70 -16.56 8.43
CA THR A 295 13.59 -15.98 9.78
C THR A 295 12.99 -16.99 10.74
N PRO A 296 13.68 -17.32 11.86
CA PRO A 296 13.13 -18.17 12.90
C PRO A 296 11.91 -17.54 13.58
N ALA A 297 10.93 -18.35 13.99
CA ALA A 297 9.76 -17.87 14.73
C ALA A 297 10.16 -17.15 16.04
N ALA A 298 11.22 -17.59 16.71
CA ALA A 298 11.75 -16.94 17.92
C ALA A 298 12.18 -15.48 17.70
N THR A 299 12.67 -15.14 16.49
CA THR A 299 13.00 -13.75 16.13
C THR A 299 11.75 -12.87 16.13
N LEU A 300 10.64 -13.36 15.58
CA LEU A 300 9.37 -12.62 15.56
C LEU A 300 8.78 -12.48 16.97
N THR A 301 8.82 -13.55 17.77
CA THR A 301 8.36 -13.51 19.16
C THR A 301 9.16 -12.50 19.99
N ARG A 302 10.48 -12.46 19.82
CA ARG A 302 11.35 -11.45 20.44
C ARG A 302 11.01 -10.04 19.97
N ALA A 303 10.86 -9.83 18.67
CA ALA A 303 10.51 -8.52 18.09
C ALA A 303 9.15 -8.02 18.62
N ARG A 304 8.15 -8.91 18.67
CA ARG A 304 6.83 -8.62 19.25
C ARG A 304 6.94 -8.19 20.71
N ALA A 305 7.71 -8.92 21.52
CA ALA A 305 7.91 -8.58 22.92
C ALA A 305 8.62 -7.22 23.11
N ILE A 306 9.60 -6.88 22.25
CA ILE A 306 10.27 -5.57 22.25
C ILE A 306 9.28 -4.46 21.95
N ALA A 307 8.50 -4.59 20.89
CA ALA A 307 7.54 -3.58 20.47
C ALA A 307 6.42 -3.36 21.51
N GLN A 308 5.97 -4.44 22.17
CA GLN A 308 5.00 -4.35 23.26
C GLN A 308 5.59 -3.64 24.50
N ARG A 309 6.86 -3.91 24.85
CA ARG A 309 7.54 -3.18 25.96
C ARG A 309 7.73 -1.70 25.63
N ALA A 310 7.93 -1.34 24.35
CA ALA A 310 7.98 0.06 23.91
C ALA A 310 6.62 0.78 24.05
N GLY A 311 5.50 0.05 24.24
CA GLY A 311 4.17 0.58 24.49
C GLY A 311 3.14 0.27 23.39
N LEU A 312 3.51 -0.37 22.28
CA LEU A 312 2.56 -0.74 21.23
C LEU A 312 1.54 -1.77 21.73
N ARG A 313 0.26 -1.49 21.52
CA ARG A 313 -0.85 -2.34 21.99
C ARG A 313 -1.13 -3.51 21.06
N TYR A 314 -0.92 -3.32 19.75
CA TYR A 314 -1.28 -4.27 18.70
C TYR A 314 -0.05 -4.64 17.89
N VAL A 315 0.56 -5.75 18.24
CA VAL A 315 1.77 -6.27 17.57
C VAL A 315 1.53 -7.70 17.16
N TYR A 316 1.63 -7.96 15.86
CA TYR A 316 1.33 -9.24 15.23
C TYR A 316 2.57 -9.91 14.67
N THR A 317 2.52 -11.25 14.54
CA THR A 317 3.50 -12.05 13.82
C THR A 317 2.86 -12.69 12.60
N GLY A 318 3.57 -12.77 11.49
CA GLY A 318 3.08 -13.33 10.23
C GLY A 318 4.11 -14.22 9.53
N ASN A 319 3.64 -15.03 8.58
CA ASN A 319 4.42 -16.04 7.86
C ASN A 319 5.01 -17.14 8.77
N VAL A 320 4.46 -17.29 9.98
CA VAL A 320 4.78 -18.34 10.94
C VAL A 320 3.49 -18.82 11.62
N HIS A 321 3.50 -20.05 12.12
CA HIS A 321 2.45 -20.54 13.01
C HIS A 321 2.69 -19.99 14.41
N ASP A 322 1.96 -18.95 14.78
CA ASP A 322 1.98 -18.31 16.10
C ASP A 322 0.58 -17.78 16.41
N ARG A 323 -0.19 -18.61 17.12
CA ARG A 323 -1.58 -18.29 17.46
C ARG A 323 -1.70 -17.03 18.31
N ASP A 324 -0.82 -16.88 19.30
CA ASP A 324 -0.83 -15.70 20.17
C ASP A 324 -0.38 -14.44 19.41
N GLY A 325 0.60 -14.58 18.52
CA GLY A 325 1.06 -13.53 17.64
C GLY A 325 0.02 -13.11 16.58
N GLY A 326 -0.89 -14.00 16.19
CA GLY A 326 -2.01 -13.71 15.29
C GLY A 326 -3.26 -13.16 16.00
N THR A 327 -3.33 -13.25 17.34
CA THR A 327 -4.51 -12.92 18.11
C THR A 327 -4.59 -11.42 18.45
N THR A 328 -5.76 -10.82 18.22
CA THR A 328 -6.11 -9.49 18.73
C THR A 328 -6.64 -9.60 20.16
N PHE A 329 -5.97 -8.95 21.11
CA PHE A 329 -6.39 -8.90 22.51
C PHE A 329 -7.02 -7.54 22.85
N CYS A 330 -7.98 -7.55 23.78
CA CYS A 330 -8.54 -6.31 24.32
C CYS A 330 -7.46 -5.52 25.09
N PRO A 331 -7.26 -4.22 24.83
CA PRO A 331 -6.25 -3.44 25.54
C PRO A 331 -6.60 -3.22 27.02
N ALA A 332 -7.89 -3.26 27.38
CA ALA A 332 -8.38 -3.05 28.74
C ALA A 332 -8.44 -4.35 29.55
N CYS A 333 -9.21 -5.36 29.08
CA CYS A 333 -9.41 -6.60 29.87
C CYS A 333 -8.47 -7.75 29.51
N ARG A 334 -7.59 -7.58 28.52
CA ARG A 334 -6.59 -8.56 28.03
C ARG A 334 -7.16 -9.87 27.49
N LYS A 335 -8.47 -10.00 27.38
CA LYS A 335 -9.10 -11.20 26.80
C LYS A 335 -8.93 -11.25 25.29
N PRO A 336 -8.80 -12.47 24.69
CA PRO A 336 -8.72 -12.62 23.24
C PRO A 336 -10.04 -12.24 22.57
N LEU A 337 -9.95 -11.43 21.54
CA LEU A 337 -11.12 -10.92 20.80
C LEU A 337 -11.23 -11.53 19.41
N ILE A 338 -10.14 -11.52 18.63
CA ILE A 338 -10.08 -12.14 17.31
C ILE A 338 -8.92 -13.11 17.32
N VAL A 339 -9.22 -14.39 17.37
CA VAL A 339 -8.22 -15.47 17.36
C VAL A 339 -8.04 -15.94 15.93
N ARG A 340 -6.80 -15.90 15.45
CA ARG A 340 -6.44 -16.30 14.09
C ARG A 340 -5.49 -17.49 14.07
N ASP A 341 -5.72 -18.38 13.11
CA ASP A 341 -4.71 -19.32 12.63
C ASP A 341 -4.41 -18.98 11.17
N TRP A 342 -3.25 -18.37 10.93
CA TRP A 342 -2.91 -17.70 9.66
C TRP A 342 -3.94 -16.61 9.32
N HIS A 343 -4.76 -16.87 8.29
CA HIS A 343 -5.80 -15.96 7.80
C HIS A 343 -7.21 -16.43 8.17
N ASP A 344 -7.36 -17.57 8.84
CA ASP A 344 -8.63 -18.04 9.35
C ASP A 344 -8.94 -17.43 10.71
N ILE A 345 -10.16 -16.96 10.89
CA ILE A 345 -10.66 -16.48 12.18
C ILE A 345 -11.41 -17.62 12.87
N GLU A 346 -10.82 -18.15 13.93
CA GLU A 346 -11.41 -19.22 14.76
C GLU A 346 -12.40 -18.67 15.78
N ARG A 347 -12.21 -17.42 16.22
CA ARG A 347 -13.06 -16.76 17.20
C ARG A 347 -13.15 -15.27 16.92
N TYR A 348 -14.36 -14.73 16.99
CA TYR A 348 -14.61 -13.30 16.85
C TYR A 348 -15.47 -12.79 18.01
N ARG A 349 -15.02 -11.78 18.75
CA ARG A 349 -15.65 -11.19 19.93
C ARG A 349 -15.56 -9.66 19.92
N VAL A 350 -15.70 -9.05 18.76
CA VAL A 350 -15.76 -7.60 18.58
C VAL A 350 -17.16 -7.25 18.09
N THR A 351 -17.76 -6.18 18.62
CA THR A 351 -19.08 -5.69 18.12
C THR A 351 -18.92 -5.01 16.76
N GLY A 352 -20.02 -4.80 16.05
CA GLY A 352 -20.03 -4.13 14.75
C GLY A 352 -19.48 -2.70 14.81
N GLU A 353 -19.54 -2.05 15.98
CA GLU A 353 -19.03 -0.73 16.25
C GLU A 353 -17.58 -0.72 16.79
N GLY A 354 -16.93 -1.89 16.86
CA GLY A 354 -15.55 -1.99 17.34
C GLY A 354 -15.41 -2.06 18.86
N GLY A 355 -16.44 -2.49 19.57
CA GLY A 355 -16.40 -2.71 21.02
C GLY A 355 -15.90 -4.10 21.40
N CYS A 356 -15.19 -4.22 22.51
CA CYS A 356 -14.84 -5.51 23.11
C CYS A 356 -16.08 -6.25 23.60
N GLY A 357 -16.33 -7.45 23.08
CA GLY A 357 -17.49 -8.29 23.48
C GLY A 357 -17.43 -8.81 24.93
N HIS A 358 -16.36 -8.51 25.71
CA HIS A 358 -16.24 -8.87 27.10
C HIS A 358 -16.43 -7.71 28.07
N CYS A 359 -15.93 -6.52 27.74
CA CYS A 359 -15.94 -5.37 28.65
C CYS A 359 -16.39 -4.06 28.01
N GLY A 360 -16.76 -4.06 26.73
CA GLY A 360 -17.23 -2.88 26.01
C GLY A 360 -16.15 -1.88 25.57
N ALA A 361 -14.88 -2.07 25.96
CA ALA A 361 -13.81 -1.13 25.60
C ALA A 361 -13.69 -1.00 24.08
N ALA A 362 -13.56 0.23 23.58
CA ALA A 362 -13.39 0.50 22.16
C ALA A 362 -12.03 0.00 21.64
N LEU A 363 -12.06 -0.56 20.44
CA LEU A 363 -10.86 -0.95 19.69
C LEU A 363 -10.68 0.00 18.49
N PRO A 364 -9.47 0.48 18.26
CA PRO A 364 -9.16 1.24 17.05
C PRO A 364 -9.26 0.33 15.82
N GLY A 365 -9.82 0.83 14.74
CA GLY A 365 -10.02 0.07 13.51
C GLY A 365 -11.27 0.46 12.73
N ARG A 366 -11.58 -0.35 11.74
CA ARG A 366 -12.85 -0.31 11.01
C ARG A 366 -13.52 -1.67 11.16
N TYR A 367 -14.71 -1.67 11.72
CA TYR A 367 -15.47 -2.87 12.02
C TYR A 367 -16.86 -2.82 11.39
N ALA A 368 -17.51 -3.96 11.28
CA ALA A 368 -18.88 -4.13 10.85
C ALA A 368 -19.45 -5.38 11.57
N PRO A 369 -20.76 -5.63 11.53
CA PRO A 369 -21.30 -6.90 11.96
C PRO A 369 -20.54 -8.06 11.30
N TYR A 370 -20.15 -9.05 12.13
CA TYR A 370 -19.34 -10.18 11.65
C TYR A 370 -20.26 -11.23 11.03
N GLU A 371 -20.11 -11.46 9.74
CA GLU A 371 -20.91 -12.41 8.95
C GLU A 371 -20.19 -13.75 8.68
N GLY A 372 -19.05 -13.97 9.32
CA GLY A 372 -18.17 -15.11 9.10
C GLY A 372 -16.84 -14.72 8.45
N ALA A 373 -15.88 -15.65 8.44
CA ALA A 373 -14.59 -15.44 7.83
C ALA A 373 -14.57 -15.94 6.38
N TRP A 374 -13.90 -15.19 5.50
CA TRP A 374 -13.54 -15.65 4.16
C TRP A 374 -12.61 -16.88 4.22
N GLY A 375 -11.77 -16.97 5.25
CA GLY A 375 -10.82 -18.05 5.46
C GLY A 375 -9.57 -17.92 4.60
N ARG A 376 -8.86 -19.04 4.36
CA ARG A 376 -7.57 -19.08 3.64
C ARG A 376 -7.68 -19.09 2.12
N ARG A 377 -8.89 -19.01 1.58
CA ARG A 377 -9.12 -19.18 0.15
C ARG A 377 -8.46 -18.06 -0.65
N ARG A 378 -7.79 -18.44 -1.74
CA ARG A 378 -7.35 -17.55 -2.81
C ARG A 378 -8.06 -17.96 -4.09
N ILE A 379 -8.87 -17.09 -4.65
CA ILE A 379 -9.68 -17.38 -5.83
C ILE A 379 -9.23 -16.46 -6.96
N PRO A 380 -8.58 -16.97 -8.03
CA PRO A 380 -8.33 -16.19 -9.23
C PRO A 380 -9.67 -15.74 -9.86
N VAL A 381 -9.72 -14.48 -10.32
CA VAL A 381 -10.88 -13.90 -10.96
C VAL A 381 -10.49 -13.45 -12.36
N ARG A 382 -11.31 -13.83 -13.35
CA ARG A 382 -11.22 -13.25 -14.69
C ARG A 382 -12.26 -12.15 -14.82
N ILE A 383 -11.81 -10.95 -15.14
CA ILE A 383 -12.67 -9.82 -15.45
C ILE A 383 -12.77 -9.76 -16.96
N ALA A 384 -13.97 -9.99 -17.49
CA ALA A 384 -14.20 -9.91 -18.92
C ALA A 384 -13.93 -8.46 -19.39
N ALA A 385 -13.16 -8.33 -20.49
CA ALA A 385 -13.09 -7.04 -21.18
C ALA A 385 -14.51 -6.62 -21.61
N PRO A 386 -14.85 -5.33 -21.59
CA PRO A 386 -16.12 -4.89 -22.16
C PRO A 386 -16.22 -5.39 -23.59
N SER A 387 -17.30 -6.08 -23.92
CA SER A 387 -17.61 -6.44 -25.31
C SER A 387 -17.59 -5.13 -26.11
N ALA A 388 -16.76 -5.04 -27.15
CA ALA A 388 -16.84 -3.95 -28.09
C ALA A 388 -18.26 -3.98 -28.67
N VAL A 389 -19.07 -2.98 -28.33
CA VAL A 389 -20.39 -2.73 -28.94
C VAL A 389 -20.18 -1.86 -30.15
#